data_12699ad66b106f20fd192e007541f6b8
#
_entry.id   12699ad66b106f20fd192e007541f6b8
#
_cell.length_a   1.000
_cell.length_b   1.000
_cell.length_c   1.000
_cell.angle_alpha   90.00
_cell.angle_beta   90.00
_cell.angle_gamma   90.00
#
_symmetry.space_group_name_H-M   'P 1'
#
loop_
_entity.id
_entity.type
_entity.pdbx_description
1 polymer ?
#
loop_
_entity_poly.entity_id
_entity_poly.type
_entity_poly.pdbx_seq_one_letter_code
_entity_poly.pdbx_strand_id
1 'polypeptide(L)'
;VLHAKILLDLLEEFPPEEYFCVSTDKAANPVNIMGASKRIMEDVIFSYSDKFPVKTARFANVAFSNGSLPAGFLARISKLQPLSAPSDVRRYFVSPEESGQICMLACMLGKNREIFFPKLEDAQMMTFDTIARELLKEQGFEVLECETDEEAIDKAEQLKNGSKKYPVHFSESNTSGEKPFEEFYTDTEKVDMNRLNALGIIVDKEISDRDRIEKLFSELKEEFEKEETTKNKIVQIIKDYLPNFEHIETGKSL
;
A
#
# COMPACT_ATOMS: atom_id res chain seq x y z
N VAL A 1 12.00 -1.25 -6.26
CA VAL A 1 12.29 -2.55 -6.90
C VAL A 1 13.75 -2.65 -7.29
N LEU A 2 14.29 -1.75 -8.13
CA LEU A 2 15.69 -1.80 -8.58
C LEU A 2 16.70 -1.86 -7.42
N HIS A 3 16.56 -1.01 -6.40
CA HIS A 3 17.46 -1.04 -5.24
C HIS A 3 17.38 -2.35 -4.46
N ALA A 4 16.21 -2.99 -4.40
CA ALA A 4 16.08 -4.31 -3.78
C ALA A 4 16.85 -5.36 -4.57
N LYS A 5 16.77 -5.32 -5.92
CA LYS A 5 17.54 -6.22 -6.77
C LYS A 5 19.05 -6.04 -6.57
N ILE A 6 19.54 -4.80 -6.63
CA ILE A 6 20.98 -4.49 -6.43
C ILE A 6 21.47 -5.02 -5.06
N LEU A 7 20.66 -4.84 -4.00
CA LEU A 7 21.00 -5.37 -2.68
C LEU A 7 21.07 -6.90 -2.70
N LEU A 8 20.10 -7.56 -3.34
CA LEU A 8 20.04 -9.03 -3.39
C LEU A 8 21.18 -9.63 -4.23
N ASP A 9 21.58 -8.95 -5.32
CA ASP A 9 22.77 -9.35 -6.09
C ASP A 9 24.04 -9.34 -5.21
N LEU A 10 24.21 -8.31 -4.36
CA LEU A 10 25.31 -8.25 -3.39
C LEU A 10 25.19 -9.32 -2.31
N LEU A 11 23.98 -9.60 -1.83
CA LEU A 11 23.74 -10.63 -0.83
C LEU A 11 23.93 -12.05 -1.38
N GLU A 12 23.90 -12.25 -2.70
CA GLU A 12 24.26 -13.53 -3.30
C GLU A 12 25.77 -13.82 -3.15
N GLU A 13 26.63 -12.77 -3.17
CA GLU A 13 28.06 -12.90 -2.88
C GLU A 13 28.36 -13.08 -1.38
N PHE A 14 27.51 -12.49 -0.52
CA PHE A 14 27.62 -12.52 0.93
C PHE A 14 26.29 -12.97 1.56
N PRO A 15 25.92 -14.27 1.45
CA PRO A 15 24.60 -14.73 1.85
C PRO A 15 24.32 -14.52 3.34
N PRO A 16 23.19 -13.86 3.68
CA PRO A 16 22.74 -13.76 5.06
C PRO A 16 22.13 -15.08 5.53
N GLU A 17 22.01 -15.26 6.85
CA GLU A 17 21.25 -16.38 7.42
C GLU A 17 19.79 -16.33 6.99
N GLU A 18 19.20 -15.13 6.91
CA GLU A 18 17.84 -14.87 6.48
C GLU A 18 17.70 -13.47 5.87
N TYR A 19 16.77 -13.33 4.93
CA TYR A 19 16.39 -12.03 4.38
C TYR A 19 14.89 -11.77 4.61
N PHE A 20 14.59 -10.64 5.21
CA PHE A 20 13.22 -10.15 5.39
C PHE A 20 13.08 -8.75 4.82
N CYS A 21 12.01 -8.49 4.09
CA CYS A 21 11.62 -7.15 3.70
C CYS A 21 10.11 -6.95 3.81
N VAL A 22 9.65 -5.70 3.73
CA VAL A 22 8.24 -5.34 3.86
C VAL A 22 7.58 -5.22 2.49
N SER A 23 6.42 -5.88 2.33
CA SER A 23 5.52 -5.72 1.20
C SER A 23 4.20 -5.03 1.63
N THR A 24 3.17 -5.12 0.82
CA THR A 24 1.89 -4.45 1.01
C THR A 24 0.75 -5.31 0.46
N ASP A 25 -0.46 -5.12 1.00
CA ASP A 25 -1.73 -5.62 0.48
C ASP A 25 -1.92 -5.34 -1.03
N LYS A 26 -1.45 -4.18 -1.50
CA LYS A 26 -1.54 -3.75 -2.91
C LYS A 26 -0.76 -4.63 -3.90
N ALA A 27 0.12 -5.49 -3.41
CA ALA A 27 0.86 -6.47 -4.23
C ALA A 27 0.01 -7.71 -4.59
N ALA A 28 -1.08 -8.00 -3.86
CA ALA A 28 -1.93 -9.18 -4.11
C ALA A 28 -2.60 -9.10 -5.48
N ASN A 29 -3.45 -8.11 -5.70
CA ASN A 29 -4.17 -7.86 -6.96
C ASN A 29 -3.92 -6.40 -7.41
N PRO A 30 -2.78 -6.09 -8.05
CA PRO A 30 -2.42 -4.71 -8.37
C PRO A 30 -3.34 -4.12 -9.46
N VAL A 31 -3.79 -2.88 -9.25
CA VAL A 31 -4.60 -2.10 -10.19
C VAL A 31 -3.94 -0.78 -10.61
N ASN A 32 -2.73 -0.53 -10.12
CA ASN A 32 -1.91 0.62 -10.48
C ASN A 32 -0.42 0.26 -10.51
N ILE A 33 0.40 1.14 -11.08
CA ILE A 33 1.84 0.91 -11.25
C ILE A 33 2.54 0.70 -9.89
N MET A 34 2.11 1.40 -8.84
CA MET A 34 2.70 1.24 -7.50
C MET A 34 2.46 -0.18 -6.96
N GLY A 35 1.23 -0.68 -7.00
CA GLY A 35 0.90 -2.05 -6.61
C GLY A 35 1.64 -3.09 -7.46
N ALA A 36 1.67 -2.90 -8.79
CA ALA A 36 2.42 -3.76 -9.70
C ALA A 36 3.92 -3.77 -9.39
N SER A 37 4.52 -2.61 -9.08
CA SER A 37 5.92 -2.54 -8.68
C SER A 37 6.20 -3.32 -7.39
N LYS A 38 5.26 -3.33 -6.43
CA LYS A 38 5.38 -4.13 -5.20
C LYS A 38 5.25 -5.62 -5.47
N ARG A 39 4.36 -6.02 -6.39
CA ARG A 39 4.26 -7.41 -6.82
C ARG A 39 5.56 -7.88 -7.50
N ILE A 40 6.11 -7.08 -8.43
CA ILE A 40 7.39 -7.36 -9.05
C ILE A 40 8.51 -7.43 -8.00
N MET A 41 8.47 -6.58 -6.97
CA MET A 41 9.44 -6.66 -5.87
C MET A 41 9.36 -8.00 -5.14
N GLU A 42 8.14 -8.53 -4.87
CA GLU A 42 7.99 -9.86 -4.28
C GLU A 42 8.58 -10.95 -5.19
N ASP A 43 8.32 -10.90 -6.49
CA ASP A 43 8.88 -11.85 -7.44
C ASP A 43 10.41 -11.78 -7.47
N VAL A 44 10.99 -10.56 -7.43
CA VAL A 44 12.44 -10.34 -7.34
C VAL A 44 13.02 -10.97 -6.07
N ILE A 45 12.48 -10.65 -4.88
CA ILE A 45 13.06 -11.16 -3.62
C ILE A 45 12.96 -12.68 -3.52
N PHE A 46 11.84 -13.27 -3.95
CA PHE A 46 11.68 -14.73 -3.91
C PHE A 46 12.51 -15.46 -4.95
N SER A 47 12.95 -14.81 -6.02
CA SER A 47 13.88 -15.43 -6.99
C SER A 47 15.27 -15.76 -6.41
N TYR A 48 15.60 -15.19 -5.23
CA TYR A 48 16.84 -15.51 -4.49
C TYR A 48 16.65 -16.56 -3.39
N SER A 49 15.45 -17.11 -3.25
CA SER A 49 15.12 -18.05 -2.17
C SER A 49 15.83 -19.41 -2.27
N ASP A 50 16.49 -19.70 -3.38
CA ASP A 50 17.42 -20.84 -3.56
C ASP A 50 18.82 -20.58 -3.01
N LYS A 51 19.18 -19.32 -2.73
CA LYS A 51 20.49 -18.90 -2.21
C LYS A 51 20.48 -18.70 -0.70
N PHE A 52 19.42 -18.11 -0.20
CA PHE A 52 19.18 -17.89 1.23
C PHE A 52 17.69 -17.80 1.52
N PRO A 53 17.24 -18.08 2.75
CA PRO A 53 15.83 -17.97 3.12
C PRO A 53 15.30 -16.54 2.95
N VAL A 54 14.16 -16.40 2.24
CA VAL A 54 13.49 -15.11 1.98
C VAL A 54 12.10 -15.14 2.53
N LYS A 55 11.74 -14.08 3.25
CA LYS A 55 10.42 -13.88 3.85
C LYS A 55 9.95 -12.44 3.64
N THR A 56 8.65 -12.24 3.66
CA THR A 56 8.07 -10.89 3.63
C THR A 56 6.76 -10.85 4.41
N ALA A 57 6.21 -9.63 4.59
CA ALA A 57 4.88 -9.42 5.11
C ALA A 57 4.13 -8.38 4.27
N ARG A 58 2.86 -8.67 3.97
CA ARG A 58 1.92 -7.72 3.36
C ARG A 58 1.16 -7.01 4.45
N PHE A 59 1.35 -5.70 4.54
CA PHE A 59 0.67 -4.88 5.54
C PHE A 59 -0.62 -4.28 4.99
N ALA A 60 -1.57 -4.08 5.91
CA ALA A 60 -2.62 -3.09 5.78
C ALA A 60 -2.03 -1.66 5.87
N ASN A 61 -2.88 -0.64 5.83
CA ASN A 61 -2.43 0.72 6.04
C ASN A 61 -1.94 0.89 7.49
N VAL A 62 -0.73 1.41 7.65
CA VAL A 62 -0.21 1.76 8.97
C VAL A 62 -0.79 3.12 9.38
N ALA A 63 -1.60 3.13 10.43
CA ALA A 63 -2.29 4.32 10.90
C ALA A 63 -1.29 5.44 11.23
N PHE A 64 -1.59 6.65 10.78
CA PHE A 64 -0.78 7.87 10.98
C PHE A 64 0.68 7.77 10.52
N SER A 65 1.00 6.81 9.66
CA SER A 65 2.33 6.75 9.04
C SER A 65 2.59 7.98 8.17
N ASN A 66 3.86 8.31 7.97
CA ASN A 66 4.26 9.46 7.17
C ASN A 66 3.69 9.37 5.74
N GLY A 67 3.03 10.43 5.29
CA GLY A 67 2.35 10.48 3.99
C GLY A 67 0.98 9.81 3.94
N SER A 68 0.48 9.23 5.06
CA SER A 68 -0.88 8.70 5.11
C SER A 68 -1.93 9.80 5.18
N LEU A 69 -3.13 9.53 4.67
CA LEU A 69 -4.24 10.49 4.72
C LEU A 69 -4.62 10.89 6.17
N PRO A 70 -4.70 9.97 7.16
CA PRO A 70 -4.92 10.36 8.56
C PRO A 70 -3.83 11.27 9.14
N ALA A 71 -2.55 11.07 8.79
CA ALA A 71 -1.48 11.99 9.18
C ALA A 71 -1.66 13.36 8.51
N GLY A 72 -2.13 13.38 7.25
CA GLY A 72 -2.51 14.59 6.53
C GLY A 72 -3.65 15.36 7.22
N PHE A 73 -4.63 14.67 7.78
CA PHE A 73 -5.71 15.31 8.57
C PHE A 73 -5.14 16.04 9.80
N LEU A 74 -4.26 15.39 10.57
CA LEU A 74 -3.62 16.04 11.73
C LEU A 74 -2.82 17.28 11.31
N ALA A 75 -2.07 17.20 10.22
CA ALA A 75 -1.30 18.32 9.70
C ALA A 75 -2.21 19.48 9.23
N ARG A 76 -3.36 19.19 8.63
CA ARG A 76 -4.36 20.19 8.23
C ARG A 76 -5.05 20.81 9.45
N ILE A 77 -5.45 20.00 10.42
CA ILE A 77 -6.07 20.47 11.68
C ILE A 77 -5.12 21.43 12.41
N SER A 78 -3.84 21.10 12.52
CA SER A 78 -2.85 21.97 13.18
C SER A 78 -2.67 23.32 12.48
N LYS A 79 -3.02 23.42 11.19
CA LYS A 79 -2.93 24.64 10.37
C LYS A 79 -4.29 25.33 10.17
N LEU A 80 -5.36 24.83 10.79
CA LEU A 80 -6.74 25.29 10.61
C LEU A 80 -7.16 25.28 9.12
N GLN A 81 -6.75 24.24 8.39
CA GLN A 81 -7.11 24.00 6.99
C GLN A 81 -8.27 23.00 6.91
N PRO A 82 -9.21 23.12 5.95
CA PRO A 82 -10.33 22.21 5.83
C PRO A 82 -9.85 20.78 5.53
N LEU A 83 -10.67 19.79 5.88
CA LEU A 83 -10.41 18.40 5.50
C LEU A 83 -11.18 18.05 4.21
N SER A 84 -10.60 17.15 3.42
CA SER A 84 -11.25 16.47 2.33
C SER A 84 -10.95 14.98 2.43
N ALA A 85 -11.97 14.12 2.28
CA ALA A 85 -11.81 12.68 2.43
C ALA A 85 -12.78 11.90 1.54
N PRO A 86 -12.33 10.78 0.93
CA PRO A 86 -13.22 9.88 0.23
C PRO A 86 -14.15 9.16 1.23
N SER A 87 -15.42 9.02 0.86
CA SER A 87 -16.45 8.36 1.66
C SER A 87 -16.73 6.91 1.28
N ASP A 88 -16.30 6.49 0.08
CA ASP A 88 -16.56 5.18 -0.53
C ASP A 88 -15.37 4.20 -0.44
N VAL A 89 -14.21 4.68 0.04
CA VAL A 89 -12.98 3.88 0.15
C VAL A 89 -12.84 3.34 1.56
N ARG A 90 -12.75 2.02 1.68
CA ARG A 90 -12.60 1.30 2.95
C ARG A 90 -11.20 0.71 3.06
N ARG A 91 -10.59 0.82 4.22
CA ARG A 91 -9.24 0.30 4.49
C ARG A 91 -9.17 -0.38 5.85
N TYR A 92 -8.31 -1.40 5.91
CA TYR A 92 -7.79 -1.91 7.16
C TYR A 92 -6.66 -1.03 7.66
N PHE A 93 -6.58 -0.88 8.96
CA PHE A 93 -5.48 -0.18 9.61
C PHE A 93 -4.84 -1.06 10.68
N VAL A 94 -3.52 -0.97 10.77
CA VAL A 94 -2.73 -1.49 11.87
C VAL A 94 -1.97 -0.33 12.51
N SER A 95 -1.73 -0.42 13.81
CA SER A 95 -0.88 0.57 14.48
C SER A 95 0.60 0.41 14.08
N PRO A 96 1.44 1.43 14.25
CA PRO A 96 2.89 1.29 14.07
C PRO A 96 3.50 0.18 14.92
N GLU A 97 3.00 -0.03 16.14
CA GLU A 97 3.43 -1.09 17.03
C GLU A 97 3.07 -2.48 16.48
N GLU A 98 1.82 -2.70 16.09
CA GLU A 98 1.36 -3.96 15.47
C GLU A 98 2.16 -4.25 14.19
N SER A 99 2.42 -3.24 13.36
CA SER A 99 3.23 -3.44 12.15
C SER A 99 4.65 -3.90 12.48
N GLY A 100 5.27 -3.36 13.53
CA GLY A 100 6.57 -3.80 14.03
C GLY A 100 6.53 -5.23 14.57
N GLN A 101 5.48 -5.60 15.31
CA GLN A 101 5.27 -6.95 15.81
C GLN A 101 5.09 -7.96 14.67
N ILE A 102 4.34 -7.62 13.61
CA ILE A 102 4.19 -8.46 12.42
C ILE A 102 5.55 -8.69 11.74
N CYS A 103 6.38 -7.63 11.60
CA CYS A 103 7.73 -7.76 11.06
C CYS A 103 8.58 -8.74 11.85
N MET A 104 8.59 -8.60 13.18
CA MET A 104 9.38 -9.47 14.05
C MET A 104 8.89 -10.92 13.98
N LEU A 105 7.58 -11.15 14.04
CA LEU A 105 7.01 -12.49 13.95
C LEU A 105 7.32 -13.14 12.60
N ALA A 106 7.16 -12.40 11.50
CA ALA A 106 7.48 -12.90 10.17
C ALA A 106 8.97 -13.21 10.01
N CYS A 107 9.85 -12.37 10.56
CA CYS A 107 11.28 -12.57 10.54
C CYS A 107 11.70 -13.80 11.36
N MET A 108 11.19 -13.95 12.58
CA MET A 108 11.64 -14.98 13.53
C MET A 108 10.97 -16.34 13.32
N LEU A 109 9.70 -16.37 12.90
CA LEU A 109 8.89 -17.60 12.80
C LEU A 109 8.60 -18.03 11.38
N GLY A 110 8.85 -17.16 10.41
CA GLY A 110 8.61 -17.44 9.00
C GLY A 110 9.59 -18.45 8.45
N LYS A 111 9.13 -19.25 7.49
CA LYS A 111 9.96 -20.15 6.70
C LYS A 111 10.30 -19.52 5.36
N ASN A 112 11.24 -20.10 4.65
CA ASN A 112 11.57 -19.68 3.30
C ASN A 112 10.33 -19.64 2.39
N ARG A 113 10.17 -18.58 1.62
CA ARG A 113 9.05 -18.33 0.68
C ARG A 113 7.69 -18.16 1.34
N GLU A 114 7.66 -17.60 2.55
CA GLU A 114 6.42 -17.26 3.22
C GLU A 114 6.16 -15.76 3.21
N ILE A 115 4.86 -15.41 3.09
CA ILE A 115 4.36 -14.04 3.18
C ILE A 115 3.35 -13.98 4.32
N PHE A 116 3.65 -13.19 5.32
CA PHE A 116 2.76 -12.97 6.45
C PHE A 116 1.78 -11.82 6.17
N PHE A 117 0.58 -11.91 6.72
CA PHE A 117 -0.39 -10.82 6.66
C PHE A 117 -1.31 -10.83 7.89
N PRO A 118 -1.86 -9.69 8.31
CA PRO A 118 -2.78 -9.64 9.44
C PRO A 118 -4.12 -10.27 9.07
N LYS A 119 -4.69 -11.06 9.99
CA LYS A 119 -6.07 -11.52 9.89
C LYS A 119 -6.99 -10.43 10.42
N LEU A 120 -7.65 -9.75 9.50
CA LEU A 120 -8.55 -8.66 9.80
C LEU A 120 -9.95 -8.99 9.27
N GLU A 121 -10.97 -8.73 10.07
CA GLU A 121 -12.37 -8.98 9.72
C GLU A 121 -12.95 -7.74 9.00
N ASP A 122 -13.91 -7.95 8.11
CA ASP A 122 -14.54 -6.86 7.35
C ASP A 122 -15.12 -5.75 8.25
N ALA A 123 -15.55 -6.10 9.45
CA ALA A 123 -16.03 -5.14 10.45
C ALA A 123 -14.94 -4.19 10.97
N GLN A 124 -13.66 -4.51 10.77
CA GLN A 124 -12.52 -3.68 11.16
C GLN A 124 -12.10 -2.69 10.06
N MET A 125 -12.72 -2.76 8.88
CA MET A 125 -12.49 -1.76 7.85
C MET A 125 -13.13 -0.43 8.24
N MET A 126 -12.40 0.65 8.03
CA MET A 126 -12.86 2.02 8.24
C MET A 126 -12.83 2.80 6.93
N THR A 127 -13.80 3.68 6.75
CA THR A 127 -13.77 4.68 5.68
C THR A 127 -12.99 5.91 6.13
N PHE A 128 -12.44 6.67 5.19
CA PHE A 128 -11.65 7.85 5.55
C PHE A 128 -12.50 8.99 6.11
N ASP A 129 -13.76 9.10 5.69
CA ASP A 129 -14.70 10.07 6.28
C ASP A 129 -15.01 9.72 7.74
N THR A 130 -15.20 8.44 8.08
CA THR A 130 -15.36 8.00 9.47
C THR A 130 -14.15 8.38 10.31
N ILE A 131 -12.93 8.14 9.83
CA ILE A 131 -11.70 8.51 10.52
C ILE A 131 -11.61 10.02 10.72
N ALA A 132 -11.96 10.82 9.70
CA ALA A 132 -11.94 12.28 9.79
C ALA A 132 -12.95 12.79 10.85
N ARG A 133 -14.15 12.20 10.90
CA ARG A 133 -15.19 12.55 11.88
C ARG A 133 -14.75 12.23 13.31
N GLU A 134 -14.23 11.03 13.53
CA GLU A 134 -13.76 10.63 14.86
C GLU A 134 -12.59 11.50 15.32
N LEU A 135 -11.64 11.75 14.43
CA LEU A 135 -10.48 12.59 14.73
C LEU A 135 -10.88 14.02 15.11
N LEU A 136 -11.82 14.64 14.38
CA LEU A 136 -12.33 15.97 14.68
C LEU A 136 -13.06 15.99 16.03
N LYS A 137 -13.86 14.97 16.30
CA LYS A 137 -14.55 14.82 17.59
C LYS A 137 -13.57 14.73 18.76
N GLU A 138 -12.52 13.92 18.63
CA GLU A 138 -11.44 13.81 19.64
C GLU A 138 -10.71 15.15 19.86
N GLN A 139 -10.56 15.96 18.82
CA GLN A 139 -10.00 17.32 18.90
C GLN A 139 -10.99 18.38 19.41
N GLY A 140 -12.22 17.97 19.73
CA GLY A 140 -13.27 18.85 20.27
C GLY A 140 -13.94 19.73 19.23
N PHE A 141 -13.94 19.31 17.97
CA PHE A 141 -14.64 19.96 16.86
C PHE A 141 -15.93 19.20 16.49
N GLU A 142 -16.90 19.93 15.94
CA GLU A 142 -18.07 19.40 15.26
C GLU A 142 -17.85 19.47 13.75
N VAL A 143 -18.23 18.42 13.03
CA VAL A 143 -18.11 18.39 11.56
C VAL A 143 -19.10 19.37 10.93
N LEU A 144 -18.62 20.22 10.03
CA LEU A 144 -19.41 21.05 9.12
C LEU A 144 -19.19 20.52 7.70
N GLU A 145 -20.13 19.70 7.23
CA GLU A 145 -20.07 19.19 5.87
C GLU A 145 -20.27 20.31 4.84
N CYS A 146 -19.46 20.28 3.80
CA CYS A 146 -19.47 21.20 2.68
C CYS A 146 -19.70 20.39 1.39
N GLU A 147 -20.38 20.98 0.42
CA GLU A 147 -20.68 20.31 -0.84
C GLU A 147 -19.47 20.27 -1.79
N THR A 148 -18.54 21.21 -1.62
CA THR A 148 -17.33 21.31 -2.45
C THR A 148 -16.10 21.65 -1.62
N ASP A 149 -14.90 21.38 -2.18
CA ASP A 149 -13.63 21.78 -1.58
C ASP A 149 -13.51 23.30 -1.45
N GLU A 150 -14.03 24.07 -2.44
CA GLU A 150 -14.04 25.53 -2.41
C GLU A 150 -14.87 26.07 -1.23
N GLU A 151 -16.06 25.50 -1.02
CA GLU A 151 -16.91 25.86 0.13
C GLU A 151 -16.21 25.56 1.45
N ALA A 152 -15.52 24.43 1.55
CA ALA A 152 -14.78 24.07 2.74
C ALA A 152 -13.61 25.03 3.00
N ILE A 153 -12.92 25.48 1.97
CA ILE A 153 -11.83 26.47 2.04
C ILE A 153 -12.38 27.80 2.54
N ASP A 154 -13.46 28.30 1.97
CA ASP A 154 -14.07 29.58 2.35
C ASP A 154 -14.53 29.56 3.82
N LYS A 155 -15.14 28.46 4.25
CA LYS A 155 -15.61 28.31 5.63
C LYS A 155 -14.46 28.10 6.63
N ALA A 156 -13.27 27.68 6.21
CA ALA A 156 -12.13 27.48 7.11
C ALA A 156 -11.64 28.77 7.76
N GLU A 157 -11.91 29.94 7.20
CA GLU A 157 -11.57 31.21 7.86
C GLU A 157 -12.25 31.40 9.23
N GLN A 158 -13.42 30.78 9.42
CA GLN A 158 -14.14 30.81 10.68
C GLN A 158 -13.40 30.11 11.82
N LEU A 159 -12.52 29.14 11.50
CA LEU A 159 -11.70 28.43 12.49
C LEU A 159 -10.72 29.39 13.20
N LYS A 160 -10.16 30.37 12.47
CA LYS A 160 -9.29 31.40 13.02
C LYS A 160 -9.99 32.27 14.07
N ASN A 161 -11.32 32.37 13.98
CA ASN A 161 -12.18 33.11 14.90
C ASN A 161 -12.71 32.22 16.05
N GLY A 162 -12.17 31.02 16.24
CA GLY A 162 -12.54 30.12 17.34
C GLY A 162 -13.81 29.29 17.11
N SER A 163 -14.25 29.14 15.86
CA SER A 163 -15.37 28.25 15.53
C SER A 163 -15.06 26.82 15.95
N LYS A 164 -16.06 26.15 16.55
CA LYS A 164 -16.01 24.71 16.84
C LYS A 164 -16.52 23.85 15.69
N LYS A 165 -17.13 24.45 14.66
CA LYS A 165 -17.58 23.76 13.46
C LYS A 165 -16.42 23.72 12.46
N TYR A 166 -15.97 22.49 12.14
CA TYR A 166 -14.82 22.25 11.27
C TYR A 166 -15.28 21.88 9.86
N PRO A 167 -14.92 22.65 8.82
CA PRO A 167 -15.37 22.39 7.46
C PRO A 167 -14.67 21.16 6.88
N VAL A 168 -15.47 20.26 6.30
CA VAL A 168 -15.01 19.02 5.65
C VAL A 168 -15.81 18.79 4.39
N HIS A 169 -15.15 18.41 3.31
CA HIS A 169 -15.79 17.92 2.10
C HIS A 169 -15.60 16.41 1.99
N PHE A 170 -16.68 15.65 1.94
CA PHE A 170 -16.70 14.21 1.70
C PHE A 170 -17.18 13.94 0.28
N SER A 171 -16.39 13.25 -0.52
CA SER A 171 -16.70 12.94 -1.92
C SER A 171 -16.43 11.47 -2.23
N GLU A 172 -16.97 10.98 -3.33
CA GLU A 172 -16.55 9.69 -3.87
C GLU A 172 -15.12 9.81 -4.43
N SER A 173 -14.34 8.71 -4.28
CA SER A 173 -12.99 8.65 -4.85
C SER A 173 -13.05 8.63 -6.37
N ASN A 174 -12.26 9.47 -6.99
CA ASN A 174 -12.07 9.50 -8.44
C ASN A 174 -10.59 9.31 -8.82
N THR A 175 -9.79 8.82 -7.88
CA THR A 175 -8.35 8.60 -8.06
C THR A 175 -8.10 7.37 -8.92
N SER A 176 -7.17 7.49 -9.88
CA SER A 176 -6.76 6.37 -10.73
C SER A 176 -6.16 5.24 -9.91
N GLY A 177 -6.62 4.02 -10.15
CA GLY A 177 -6.08 2.82 -9.51
C GLY A 177 -6.37 2.71 -8.03
N GLU A 178 -7.44 3.32 -7.53
CA GLU A 178 -7.95 3.10 -6.19
C GLU A 178 -9.02 2.00 -6.20
N LYS A 179 -8.89 1.03 -5.28
CA LYS A 179 -9.87 -0.02 -5.05
C LYS A 179 -10.83 0.39 -3.92
N PRO A 180 -12.09 -0.10 -3.94
CA PRO A 180 -13.00 0.06 -2.80
C PRO A 180 -12.41 -0.53 -1.50
N PHE A 181 -11.72 -1.64 -1.59
CA PHE A 181 -10.98 -2.30 -0.50
C PHE A 181 -9.78 -3.07 -1.04
N GLU A 182 -8.82 -3.37 -0.18
CA GLU A 182 -7.61 -4.13 -0.51
C GLU A 182 -7.69 -5.56 0.03
N GLU A 183 -6.94 -6.46 -0.61
CA GLU A 183 -6.88 -7.89 -0.30
C GLU A 183 -5.44 -8.27 0.06
N PHE A 184 -5.27 -9.22 0.98
CA PHE A 184 -3.94 -9.66 1.40
C PHE A 184 -3.37 -10.79 0.55
N TYR A 185 -4.23 -11.57 -0.12
CA TYR A 185 -3.85 -12.72 -0.94
C TYR A 185 -4.77 -12.87 -2.14
N THR A 186 -4.33 -13.65 -3.12
CA THR A 186 -5.10 -13.97 -4.32
C THR A 186 -5.70 -15.38 -4.18
N ASP A 187 -6.71 -15.70 -4.99
CA ASP A 187 -7.33 -17.04 -5.03
C ASP A 187 -6.35 -18.16 -5.41
N THR A 188 -5.23 -17.82 -6.06
CA THR A 188 -4.22 -18.79 -6.50
C THR A 188 -3.13 -19.02 -5.44
N GLU A 189 -3.03 -18.18 -4.43
CA GLU A 189 -2.03 -18.30 -3.38
C GLU A 189 -2.49 -19.29 -2.29
N LYS A 190 -1.61 -20.20 -1.87
CA LYS A 190 -1.88 -21.18 -0.80
C LYS A 190 -1.76 -20.47 0.54
N VAL A 191 -2.84 -20.50 1.32
CA VAL A 191 -2.91 -19.77 2.60
C VAL A 191 -3.04 -20.73 3.78
N ASP A 192 -2.20 -20.58 4.78
CA ASP A 192 -2.34 -21.20 6.10
C ASP A 192 -2.93 -20.17 7.09
N MET A 193 -4.18 -20.40 7.47
CA MET A 193 -4.90 -19.58 8.45
C MET A 193 -4.85 -20.14 9.89
N ASN A 194 -4.20 -21.29 10.10
CA ASN A 194 -4.30 -22.00 11.37
C ASN A 194 -3.04 -21.93 12.23
N ARG A 195 -1.87 -21.63 11.64
CA ARG A 195 -0.59 -21.64 12.34
C ARG A 195 -0.46 -20.56 13.41
N LEU A 196 -1.00 -19.38 13.17
CA LEU A 196 -0.99 -18.27 14.12
C LEU A 196 -2.40 -17.69 14.28
N ASN A 197 -2.73 -17.20 15.48
CA ASN A 197 -4.07 -16.68 15.76
C ASN A 197 -4.37 -15.39 15.02
N ALA A 198 -3.45 -14.42 15.04
CA ALA A 198 -3.66 -13.08 14.49
C ALA A 198 -3.10 -12.90 13.06
N LEU A 199 -2.34 -13.86 12.54
CA LEU A 199 -1.68 -13.75 11.23
C LEU A 199 -2.04 -14.91 10.32
N GLY A 200 -2.36 -14.61 9.07
CA GLY A 200 -2.38 -15.56 7.97
C GLY A 200 -1.01 -15.62 7.29
N ILE A 201 -0.73 -16.71 6.60
CA ILE A 201 0.55 -16.97 5.97
C ILE A 201 0.31 -17.54 4.58
N ILE A 202 0.81 -16.88 3.56
CA ILE A 202 0.92 -17.48 2.23
C ILE A 202 2.15 -18.38 2.28
N VAL A 203 1.96 -19.65 1.96
CA VAL A 203 3.01 -20.67 2.00
C VAL A 203 3.44 -21.07 0.59
N ASP A 204 4.67 -21.56 0.47
CA ASP A 204 5.21 -22.07 -0.80
C ASP A 204 5.06 -21.09 -1.97
N LYS A 205 5.37 -19.79 -1.74
CA LYS A 205 5.32 -18.79 -2.81
C LYS A 205 6.13 -19.26 -4.01
N GLU A 206 5.50 -19.25 -5.19
CA GLU A 206 6.15 -19.62 -6.44
C GLU A 206 7.33 -18.70 -6.73
N ILE A 207 8.38 -19.28 -7.27
CA ILE A 207 9.60 -18.58 -7.67
C ILE A 207 9.45 -18.13 -9.12
N SER A 208 9.55 -16.85 -9.36
CA SER A 208 9.59 -16.30 -10.72
C SER A 208 10.96 -16.57 -11.36
N ASP A 209 10.93 -16.88 -12.65
CA ASP A 209 12.13 -17.08 -13.45
C ASP A 209 12.99 -15.80 -13.48
N ARG A 210 14.26 -15.91 -13.10
CA ARG A 210 15.20 -14.80 -13.09
C ARG A 210 15.39 -14.18 -14.48
N ASP A 211 15.42 -14.98 -15.54
CA ASP A 211 15.58 -14.47 -16.90
C ASP A 211 14.39 -13.57 -17.30
N ARG A 212 13.19 -13.91 -16.87
CA ARG A 212 12.01 -13.03 -17.06
C ARG A 212 12.13 -11.71 -16.28
N ILE A 213 12.69 -11.78 -15.08
CA ILE A 213 12.92 -10.58 -14.25
C ILE A 213 13.98 -9.69 -14.90
N GLU A 214 15.10 -10.26 -15.35
CA GLU A 214 16.16 -9.50 -16.03
C GLU A 214 15.65 -8.86 -17.33
N LYS A 215 14.87 -9.59 -18.10
CA LYS A 215 14.21 -9.06 -19.31
C LYS A 215 13.34 -7.86 -18.99
N LEU A 216 12.47 -7.95 -17.96
CA LEU A 216 11.64 -6.84 -17.51
C LEU A 216 12.47 -5.60 -17.16
N PHE A 217 13.56 -5.78 -16.39
CA PHE A 217 14.43 -4.67 -16.00
C PHE A 217 15.14 -4.04 -17.19
N SER A 218 15.59 -4.87 -18.15
CA SER A 218 16.20 -4.37 -19.40
C SER A 218 15.22 -3.54 -20.21
N GLU A 219 14.00 -4.04 -20.42
CA GLU A 219 12.95 -3.34 -21.17
C GLU A 219 12.54 -2.02 -20.50
N LEU A 220 12.38 -2.01 -19.17
CA LEU A 220 12.07 -0.80 -18.43
C LEU A 220 13.23 0.21 -18.50
N LYS A 221 14.49 -0.25 -18.38
CA LYS A 221 15.66 0.62 -18.47
C LYS A 221 15.74 1.26 -19.86
N GLU A 222 15.64 0.46 -20.92
CA GLU A 222 15.65 0.95 -22.30
C GLU A 222 14.53 1.98 -22.55
N GLU A 223 13.33 1.73 -21.98
CA GLU A 223 12.20 2.67 -22.13
C GLU A 223 12.43 3.97 -21.38
N PHE A 224 13.01 3.93 -20.17
CA PHE A 224 13.32 5.15 -19.39
C PHE A 224 14.50 5.96 -19.94
N GLU A 225 15.39 5.36 -20.74
CA GLU A 225 16.50 6.05 -21.40
C GLU A 225 16.07 6.78 -22.68
N LYS A 226 14.85 6.56 -23.17
CA LYS A 226 14.31 7.29 -24.34
C LYS A 226 13.95 8.72 -23.96
N GLU A 227 14.17 9.65 -24.88
CA GLU A 227 13.79 11.07 -24.72
C GLU A 227 12.28 11.24 -24.56
N GLU A 228 11.49 10.37 -25.22
CA GLU A 228 10.04 10.38 -25.15
C GLU A 228 9.52 9.00 -24.71
N THR A 229 9.21 8.87 -23.43
CA THR A 229 8.45 7.71 -22.93
C THR A 229 7.04 8.11 -22.53
N THR A 230 6.11 7.14 -22.54
CA THR A 230 4.72 7.37 -22.15
C THR A 230 4.32 6.38 -21.06
N LYS A 231 3.39 6.82 -20.19
CA LYS A 231 2.78 5.95 -19.17
C LYS A 231 2.26 4.63 -19.77
N ASN A 232 1.61 4.71 -20.94
CA ASN A 232 1.05 3.53 -21.62
C ASN A 232 2.11 2.49 -21.99
N LYS A 233 3.29 2.91 -22.43
CA LYS A 233 4.40 1.98 -22.74
C LYS A 233 4.90 1.28 -21.49
N ILE A 234 5.10 2.02 -20.39
CA ILE A 234 5.49 1.43 -19.10
C ILE A 234 4.43 0.44 -18.61
N VAL A 235 3.14 0.83 -18.67
CA VAL A 235 2.03 -0.07 -18.30
C VAL A 235 2.04 -1.34 -19.16
N GLN A 236 2.32 -1.23 -20.48
CA GLN A 236 2.37 -2.40 -21.36
C GLN A 236 3.52 -3.35 -21.00
N ILE A 237 4.74 -2.84 -20.75
CA ILE A 237 5.88 -3.65 -20.30
C ILE A 237 5.54 -4.40 -19.00
N ILE A 238 4.89 -3.71 -18.06
CA ILE A 238 4.46 -4.32 -16.80
C ILE A 238 3.38 -5.40 -17.05
N LYS A 239 2.42 -5.18 -17.96
CA LYS A 239 1.40 -6.16 -18.33
C LYS A 239 1.98 -7.41 -19.00
N ASP A 240 2.99 -7.25 -19.82
CA ASP A 240 3.66 -8.38 -20.49
C ASP A 240 4.36 -9.29 -19.44
N TYR A 241 4.85 -8.71 -18.35
CA TYR A 241 5.40 -9.46 -17.22
C TYR A 241 4.32 -9.99 -16.27
N LEU A 242 3.29 -9.18 -15.93
CA LEU A 242 2.16 -9.51 -15.06
C LEU A 242 0.85 -9.55 -15.87
N PRO A 243 0.51 -10.67 -16.55
CA PRO A 243 -0.64 -10.73 -17.45
C PRO A 243 -2.00 -10.40 -16.80
N ASN A 244 -2.12 -10.63 -15.48
CA ASN A 244 -3.32 -10.34 -14.70
C ASN A 244 -3.35 -8.90 -14.16
N PHE A 245 -2.37 -8.06 -14.51
CA PHE A 245 -2.35 -6.67 -14.09
C PHE A 245 -3.35 -5.83 -14.90
N GLU A 246 -4.40 -5.37 -14.24
CA GLU A 246 -5.41 -4.48 -14.82
C GLU A 246 -5.17 -3.05 -14.32
N HIS A 247 -4.55 -2.22 -15.14
CA HIS A 247 -4.33 -0.81 -14.81
C HIS A 247 -5.63 -0.02 -14.92
N ILE A 248 -6.14 0.48 -13.79
CA ILE A 248 -7.32 1.34 -13.73
C ILE A 248 -6.89 2.79 -13.87
N GLU A 249 -7.40 3.47 -14.92
CA GLU A 249 -7.07 4.85 -15.24
C GLU A 249 -8.34 5.70 -15.31
N THR A 250 -8.43 6.73 -14.46
CA THR A 250 -9.54 7.68 -14.44
C THR A 250 -9.14 9.08 -14.94
N GLY A 251 -7.86 9.24 -15.34
CA GLY A 251 -7.31 10.52 -15.77
C GLY A 251 -6.94 11.48 -14.63
N LYS A 252 -7.18 11.09 -13.39
CA LYS A 252 -6.74 11.83 -12.19
C LYS A 252 -5.71 11.01 -11.42
N SER A 253 -4.64 11.64 -11.00
CA SER A 253 -3.61 11.06 -10.12
C SER A 253 -3.67 11.72 -8.75
N LEU A 254 -3.12 11.02 -7.76
CA LEU A 254 -2.85 11.57 -6.42
C LEU A 254 -1.94 12.78 -6.51
#